data_2685a697ac7ac7af06cd2b578cc0605d
#
_entry.id   2685a697ac7ac7af06cd2b578cc0605d
#
_cell.length_a   1.000
_cell.length_b   1.000
_cell.length_c   1.000
_cell.angle_alpha   90.00
_cell.angle_beta   90.00
_cell.angle_gamma   90.00
#
_symmetry.space_group_name_H-M   'P 1'
#
loop_
_entity.id
_entity.type
_entity.pdbx_description
1 polymer ?
#
loop_
_entity_poly.entity_id
_entity_poly.type
_entity_poly.pdbx_seq_one_letter_code
_entity_poly.pdbx_strand_id
1 'polypeptide(L)'
;MTFIELIKQPWPWYVAGPIIGLMVPTLLIFGNKTFGISSSLRHVCAACFPAKIPFFQYDWKKEIWNLFFVFGIFLGGIITAMYFKNDAAVVVDPRLITELSGYGIADFSGLVPSEIFSWASLATPRGFILMVIGGFFVGFGTRYAGG
;
A
#
# COMPACT_ATOMS: atom_id res chain seq x y z
N MET A 1 21.11 -16.37 -17.51
CA MET A 1 20.29 -15.69 -16.47
C MET A 1 19.32 -16.70 -15.93
N THR A 2 19.42 -17.00 -14.66
CA THR A 2 18.45 -17.88 -13.97
C THR A 2 17.14 -17.15 -13.81
N PHE A 3 15.98 -17.86 -13.89
CA PHE A 3 14.64 -17.26 -13.71
C PHE A 3 14.53 -16.41 -12.41
N ILE A 4 15.21 -16.84 -11.36
CA ILE A 4 15.29 -16.14 -10.08
C ILE A 4 16.00 -14.78 -10.21
N GLU A 5 17.06 -14.69 -11.01
CA GLU A 5 17.77 -13.42 -11.26
C GLU A 5 16.90 -12.43 -12.02
N LEU A 6 16.09 -12.92 -12.97
CA LEU A 6 15.13 -12.09 -13.70
C LEU A 6 14.05 -11.50 -12.78
N ILE A 7 13.57 -12.27 -11.79
CA ILE A 7 12.57 -11.80 -10.82
C ILE A 7 13.16 -10.76 -9.86
N LYS A 8 14.44 -10.89 -9.49
CA LYS A 8 15.11 -9.94 -8.59
C LYS A 8 15.44 -8.58 -9.22
N GLN A 9 15.46 -8.50 -10.54
CA GLN A 9 15.72 -7.23 -11.22
C GLN A 9 14.53 -6.29 -11.10
N PRO A 10 14.75 -4.97 -11.07
CA PRO A 10 13.67 -3.99 -11.10
C PRO A 10 12.96 -4.08 -12.45
N TRP A 11 11.71 -4.51 -12.44
CA TRP A 11 10.92 -4.62 -13.65
C TRP A 11 10.51 -3.24 -14.16
N PRO A 12 10.65 -2.99 -15.47
CA PRO A 12 10.19 -1.73 -16.05
C PRO A 12 8.69 -1.53 -15.80
N TRP A 13 8.28 -0.30 -15.57
CA TRP A 13 6.89 0.07 -15.29
C TRP A 13 5.90 -0.41 -16.37
N TYR A 14 6.34 -0.45 -17.64
CA TYR A 14 5.52 -0.92 -18.77
C TYR A 14 5.30 -2.45 -18.79
N VAL A 15 6.02 -3.20 -17.97
CA VAL A 15 5.81 -4.65 -17.75
C VAL A 15 5.03 -4.87 -16.45
N ALA A 16 5.49 -4.29 -15.35
CA ALA A 16 4.87 -4.47 -14.04
C ALA A 16 3.46 -3.85 -13.97
N GLY A 17 3.27 -2.68 -14.57
CA GLY A 17 1.98 -1.98 -14.59
C GLY A 17 0.85 -2.81 -15.21
N PRO A 18 0.98 -3.30 -16.45
CA PRO A 18 -0.01 -4.17 -17.06
C PRO A 18 -0.29 -5.45 -16.28
N ILE A 19 0.73 -6.10 -15.71
CA ILE A 19 0.56 -7.32 -14.91
C ILE A 19 -0.32 -7.03 -13.68
N ILE A 20 -0.04 -5.94 -12.95
CA ILE A 20 -0.85 -5.52 -11.81
C ILE A 20 -2.25 -5.12 -12.26
N GLY A 21 -2.35 -4.35 -13.35
CA GLY A 21 -3.62 -3.88 -13.89
C GLY A 21 -4.54 -5.02 -14.34
N LEU A 22 -3.98 -6.10 -14.89
CA LEU A 22 -4.73 -7.29 -15.30
C LEU A 22 -5.33 -8.07 -14.14
N MET A 23 -4.87 -7.88 -12.90
CA MET A 23 -5.47 -8.54 -11.72
C MET A 23 -6.93 -8.16 -11.54
N VAL A 24 -7.29 -6.89 -11.77
CA VAL A 24 -8.68 -6.41 -11.59
C VAL A 24 -9.65 -7.07 -12.57
N PRO A 25 -9.44 -7.02 -13.91
CA PRO A 25 -10.33 -7.71 -14.84
C PRO A 25 -10.29 -9.23 -14.66
N THR A 26 -9.17 -9.82 -14.27
CA THR A 26 -9.10 -11.26 -14.01
C THR A 26 -9.99 -11.66 -12.83
N LEU A 27 -9.98 -10.94 -11.74
CA LEU A 27 -10.86 -11.15 -10.59
C LEU A 27 -12.33 -10.98 -10.98
N LEU A 28 -12.64 -10.02 -11.83
CA LEU A 28 -14.01 -9.79 -12.30
C LEU A 28 -14.49 -10.92 -13.21
N ILE A 29 -13.68 -11.36 -14.17
CA ILE A 29 -14.08 -12.38 -15.17
C ILE A 29 -14.19 -13.77 -14.52
N PHE A 30 -13.19 -14.17 -13.72
CA PHE A 30 -13.15 -15.52 -13.15
C PHE A 30 -13.91 -15.65 -11.83
N GLY A 31 -13.93 -14.58 -11.03
CA GLY A 31 -14.53 -14.60 -9.69
C GLY A 31 -15.84 -13.84 -9.57
N ASN A 32 -16.22 -13.06 -10.58
CA ASN A 32 -17.32 -12.10 -10.49
C ASN A 32 -17.21 -11.24 -9.19
N LYS A 33 -15.99 -10.83 -8.87
CA LYS A 33 -15.65 -10.09 -7.64
C LYS A 33 -14.99 -8.77 -8.00
N THR A 34 -15.45 -7.72 -7.35
CA THR A 34 -14.81 -6.39 -7.43
C THR A 34 -13.87 -6.22 -6.25
N PHE A 35 -12.62 -5.92 -6.55
CA PHE A 35 -11.61 -5.70 -5.52
C PHE A 35 -11.52 -4.23 -5.12
N GLY A 36 -11.57 -3.96 -3.81
CA GLY A 36 -11.35 -2.62 -3.26
C GLY A 36 -10.64 -2.72 -1.91
N ILE A 37 -9.46 -2.10 -1.79
CA ILE A 37 -8.66 -2.10 -0.54
C ILE A 37 -9.41 -1.44 0.61
N SER A 38 -10.14 -0.37 0.34
CA SER A 38 -10.96 0.33 1.34
C SER A 38 -12.09 -0.54 1.89
N SER A 39 -12.70 -1.39 1.05
CA SER A 39 -13.69 -2.38 1.48
C SER A 39 -13.07 -3.39 2.45
N SER A 40 -11.82 -3.79 2.23
CA SER A 40 -11.10 -4.73 3.11
C SER A 40 -10.95 -4.18 4.53
N LEU A 41 -10.61 -2.90 4.68
CA LEU A 41 -10.53 -2.25 5.99
C LEU A 41 -11.89 -2.24 6.69
N ARG A 42 -12.98 -1.98 5.96
CA ARG A 42 -14.33 -2.06 6.50
C ARG A 42 -14.68 -3.47 7.01
N HIS A 43 -14.29 -4.51 6.26
CA HIS A 43 -14.51 -5.91 6.65
C HIS A 43 -13.71 -6.27 7.91
N VAL A 44 -12.45 -5.82 8.00
CA VAL A 44 -11.61 -5.99 9.21
C VAL A 44 -12.24 -5.29 10.41
N CYS A 45 -12.68 -4.04 10.25
CA CYS A 45 -13.34 -3.30 11.33
C CYS A 45 -14.64 -3.98 11.75
N ALA A 46 -15.46 -4.46 10.82
CA ALA A 46 -16.71 -5.16 11.13
C ALA A 46 -16.47 -6.50 11.86
N ALA A 47 -15.35 -7.17 11.56
CA ALA A 47 -14.98 -8.43 12.22
C ALA A 47 -14.39 -8.22 13.64
N CYS A 48 -13.57 -7.16 13.81
CA CYS A 48 -12.86 -6.91 15.07
C CYS A 48 -13.66 -6.05 16.06
N PHE A 49 -14.48 -5.11 15.56
CA PHE A 49 -15.26 -4.18 16.37
C PHE A 49 -16.73 -4.28 16.00
N PRO A 50 -17.49 -5.20 16.61
CA PRO A 50 -18.93 -5.29 16.40
C PRO A 50 -19.66 -4.16 17.13
N ALA A 51 -19.24 -2.91 16.89
CA ALA A 51 -19.91 -1.74 17.39
C ALA A 51 -21.33 -1.69 16.83
N LYS A 52 -22.31 -1.24 17.62
CA LYS A 52 -23.70 -1.08 17.19
C LYS A 52 -23.90 0.03 16.14
N ILE A 53 -22.90 0.25 15.30
CA ILE A 53 -22.92 1.25 14.23
C ILE A 53 -23.51 0.56 12.99
N PRO A 54 -24.61 1.10 12.42
CA PRO A 54 -25.29 0.49 11.28
C PRO A 54 -24.36 0.22 10.09
N PHE A 55 -23.31 1.01 9.92
CA PHE A 55 -22.31 0.88 8.87
C PHE A 55 -21.50 -0.43 8.94
N PHE A 56 -21.31 -1.01 10.15
CA PHE A 56 -20.59 -2.28 10.35
C PHE A 56 -21.54 -3.47 10.55
N GLN A 57 -22.86 -3.25 10.60
CA GLN A 57 -23.86 -4.29 10.77
C GLN A 57 -24.26 -4.90 9.43
N TYR A 58 -23.37 -5.68 8.85
CA TYR A 58 -23.63 -6.47 7.64
C TYR A 58 -22.92 -7.83 7.74
N ASP A 59 -23.34 -8.77 6.90
CA ASP A 59 -22.74 -10.11 6.85
C ASP A 59 -21.38 -10.09 6.16
N TRP A 60 -20.33 -9.66 6.89
CA TRP A 60 -18.97 -9.60 6.39
C TRP A 60 -18.40 -10.96 6.00
N LYS A 61 -19.02 -12.07 6.47
CA LYS A 61 -18.59 -13.43 6.13
C LYS A 61 -18.79 -13.74 4.65
N LYS A 62 -19.73 -13.08 3.98
CA LYS A 62 -19.91 -13.22 2.52
C LYS A 62 -18.75 -12.61 1.73
N GLU A 63 -18.02 -11.69 2.34
CA GLU A 63 -16.87 -11.00 1.73
C GLU A 63 -15.52 -11.51 2.26
N ILE A 64 -15.51 -12.68 2.92
CA ILE A 64 -14.30 -13.28 3.50
C ILE A 64 -13.20 -13.53 2.45
N TRP A 65 -13.59 -13.77 1.20
CA TRP A 65 -12.67 -13.91 0.07
C TRP A 65 -11.75 -12.70 -0.09
N ASN A 66 -12.26 -11.49 0.18
CA ASN A 66 -11.49 -10.25 0.11
C ASN A 66 -10.41 -10.21 1.21
N LEU A 67 -10.72 -10.67 2.42
CA LEU A 67 -9.74 -10.80 3.50
C LEU A 67 -8.65 -11.83 3.16
N PHE A 68 -9.02 -12.96 2.57
CA PHE A 68 -8.04 -13.94 2.07
C PHE A 68 -7.15 -13.37 0.97
N PHE A 69 -7.73 -12.57 0.07
CA PHE A 69 -6.96 -11.92 -0.99
C PHE A 69 -5.94 -10.92 -0.42
N VAL A 70 -6.35 -10.06 0.53
CA VAL A 70 -5.43 -9.13 1.22
C VAL A 70 -4.37 -9.87 2.00
N PHE A 71 -4.74 -10.96 2.66
CA PHE A 71 -3.77 -11.83 3.35
C PHE A 71 -2.76 -12.45 2.38
N GLY A 72 -3.21 -12.86 1.19
CA GLY A 72 -2.33 -13.33 0.11
C GLY A 72 -1.34 -12.27 -0.35
N ILE A 73 -1.79 -11.01 -0.51
CA ILE A 73 -0.90 -9.88 -0.82
C ILE A 73 0.15 -9.69 0.28
N PHE A 74 -0.27 -9.74 1.54
CA PHE A 74 0.63 -9.60 2.68
C PHE A 74 1.69 -10.71 2.72
N LEU A 75 1.28 -11.97 2.53
CA LEU A 75 2.22 -13.10 2.44
C LEU A 75 3.17 -12.96 1.26
N GLY A 76 2.66 -12.55 0.09
CA GLY A 76 3.48 -12.28 -1.09
C GLY A 76 4.54 -11.21 -0.82
N GLY A 77 4.15 -10.15 -0.11
CA GLY A 77 5.08 -9.10 0.34
C GLY A 77 6.19 -9.63 1.27
N ILE A 78 5.84 -10.47 2.24
CA ILE A 78 6.83 -11.12 3.12
C ILE A 78 7.78 -12.00 2.32
N ILE A 79 7.27 -12.87 1.47
CA ILE A 79 8.09 -13.76 0.63
C ILE A 79 9.03 -12.94 -0.25
N THR A 80 8.54 -11.88 -0.86
CA THR A 80 9.34 -10.98 -1.67
C THR A 80 10.45 -10.30 -0.85
N ALA A 81 10.13 -9.81 0.33
CA ALA A 81 11.10 -9.18 1.22
C ALA A 81 12.18 -10.14 1.71
N MET A 82 11.85 -11.43 1.89
CA MET A 82 12.80 -12.44 2.39
C MET A 82 13.68 -13.05 1.28
N TYR A 83 13.10 -13.33 0.10
CA TYR A 83 13.78 -14.12 -0.94
C TYR A 83 14.12 -13.33 -2.20
N PHE A 84 13.36 -12.26 -2.49
CA PHE A 84 13.48 -11.50 -3.74
C PHE A 84 13.90 -10.05 -3.52
N LYS A 85 14.37 -9.72 -2.31
CA LYS A 85 14.89 -8.39 -2.02
C LYS A 85 16.06 -8.07 -2.95
N ASN A 86 15.98 -6.92 -3.59
CA ASN A 86 17.11 -6.36 -4.31
C ASN A 86 17.89 -5.44 -3.34
N ASP A 87 19.17 -5.71 -3.15
CA ASP A 87 20.05 -4.92 -2.29
C ASP A 87 20.62 -3.68 -3.00
N ALA A 88 20.20 -3.43 -4.26
CA ALA A 88 20.59 -2.21 -4.96
C ALA A 88 20.07 -0.99 -4.23
N ALA A 89 20.93 0.01 -4.03
CA ALA A 89 20.55 1.28 -3.45
C ALA A 89 19.48 1.96 -4.30
N VAL A 90 18.53 2.59 -3.65
CA VAL A 90 17.51 3.40 -4.34
C VAL A 90 18.21 4.61 -4.95
N VAL A 91 18.17 4.70 -6.29
CA VAL A 91 18.74 5.83 -7.02
C VAL A 91 17.63 6.85 -7.27
N VAL A 92 17.71 7.98 -6.59
CA VAL A 92 16.78 9.10 -6.77
C VAL A 92 17.39 10.10 -7.75
N ASP A 93 16.56 10.69 -8.62
CA ASP A 93 17.00 11.72 -9.56
C ASP A 93 17.65 12.90 -8.81
N PRO A 94 18.84 13.39 -9.23
CA PRO A 94 19.50 14.49 -8.56
C PRO A 94 18.67 15.78 -8.47
N ARG A 95 17.79 16.04 -9.42
CA ARG A 95 16.89 17.19 -9.39
C ARG A 95 15.88 17.08 -8.26
N LEU A 96 15.33 15.87 -8.07
CA LEU A 96 14.38 15.58 -7.00
C LEU A 96 15.06 15.71 -5.62
N ILE A 97 16.30 15.24 -5.50
CA ILE A 97 17.10 15.41 -4.28
C ILE A 97 17.25 16.90 -3.92
N THR A 98 17.56 17.73 -4.92
CA THR A 98 17.75 19.18 -4.70
C THR A 98 16.44 19.84 -4.23
N GLU A 99 15.31 19.52 -4.86
CA GLU A 99 14.01 20.06 -4.48
C GLU A 99 13.58 19.60 -3.08
N LEU A 100 13.68 18.30 -2.79
CA LEU A 100 13.29 17.76 -1.50
C LEU A 100 14.17 18.22 -0.35
N SER A 101 15.47 18.43 -0.62
CA SER A 101 16.40 19.03 0.37
C SER A 101 15.96 20.42 0.78
N GLY A 102 15.41 21.21 -0.16
CA GLY A 102 14.81 22.52 0.13
C GLY A 102 13.62 22.45 1.09
N TYR A 103 12.93 21.32 1.16
CA TYR A 103 11.85 21.07 2.12
C TYR A 103 12.31 20.40 3.43
N GLY A 104 13.63 20.21 3.60
CA GLY A 104 14.23 19.64 4.81
C GLY A 104 14.20 18.12 4.87
N ILE A 105 14.17 17.45 3.70
CA ILE A 105 14.33 16.01 3.57
C ILE A 105 15.79 15.75 3.19
N ALA A 106 16.51 15.00 4.00
CA ALA A 106 17.92 14.71 3.80
C ALA A 106 18.22 13.22 3.59
N ASP A 107 17.33 12.34 4.06
CA ASP A 107 17.50 10.89 3.95
C ASP A 107 16.82 10.36 2.68
N PHE A 108 17.64 9.97 1.70
CA PHE A 108 17.22 9.35 0.44
C PHE A 108 17.68 7.88 0.34
N SER A 109 18.11 7.29 1.43
CA SER A 109 18.63 5.91 1.44
C SER A 109 17.53 4.85 1.35
N GLY A 110 16.31 5.21 1.77
CA GLY A 110 15.14 4.32 1.79
C GLY A 110 14.10 4.64 0.72
N LEU A 111 13.03 3.83 0.68
CA LEU A 111 11.87 4.06 -0.18
C LEU A 111 10.99 5.23 0.30
N VAL A 112 11.10 5.61 1.57
CA VAL A 112 10.38 6.70 2.20
C VAL A 112 11.32 7.50 3.10
N PRO A 113 11.21 8.83 3.14
CA PRO A 113 12.05 9.67 3.99
C PRO A 113 11.75 9.43 5.48
N SER A 114 12.78 9.11 6.25
CA SER A 114 12.68 8.84 7.68
C SER A 114 12.27 10.07 8.51
N GLU A 115 12.54 11.27 8.00
CA GLU A 115 12.13 12.53 8.62
C GLU A 115 10.61 12.71 8.68
N ILE A 116 9.86 12.03 7.78
CA ILE A 116 8.39 12.11 7.72
C ILE A 116 7.78 10.81 8.23
N PHE A 117 8.26 9.66 7.76
CA PHE A 117 7.67 8.34 8.00
C PHE A 117 8.47 7.54 9.05
N SER A 118 8.58 8.06 10.26
CA SER A 118 9.16 7.36 11.39
C SER A 118 8.34 7.58 12.68
N TRP A 119 8.50 6.68 13.63
CA TRP A 119 7.88 6.86 14.95
C TRP A 119 8.38 8.13 15.66
N ALA A 120 9.63 8.50 15.42
CA ALA A 120 10.20 9.74 15.96
C ALA A 120 9.57 10.98 15.34
N SER A 121 9.26 10.96 14.04
CA SER A 121 8.60 12.08 13.36
C SER A 121 7.18 12.32 13.87
N LEU A 122 6.45 11.27 14.24
CA LEU A 122 5.11 11.38 14.85
C LEU A 122 5.12 12.18 16.16
N ALA A 123 6.23 12.15 16.90
CA ALA A 123 6.39 12.96 18.11
C ALA A 123 6.67 14.43 17.83
N THR A 124 6.91 14.81 16.58
CA THR A 124 7.10 16.21 16.17
C THR A 124 5.78 16.82 15.69
N PRO A 125 5.51 18.10 15.95
CA PRO A 125 4.29 18.76 15.46
C PRO A 125 4.14 18.68 13.93
N ARG A 126 5.24 18.82 13.20
CA ARG A 126 5.26 18.74 11.73
C ARG A 126 4.90 17.33 11.23
N GLY A 127 5.54 16.30 11.76
CA GLY A 127 5.26 14.91 11.38
C GLY A 127 3.86 14.48 11.76
N PHE A 128 3.39 14.86 12.96
CA PHE A 128 2.03 14.61 13.40
C PHE A 128 0.99 15.24 12.45
N ILE A 129 1.12 16.51 12.11
CA ILE A 129 0.21 17.20 11.19
C ILE A 129 0.21 16.51 9.82
N LEU A 130 1.39 16.22 9.25
CA LEU A 130 1.48 15.55 7.95
C LEU A 130 0.84 14.16 7.96
N MET A 131 1.09 13.36 8.97
CA MET A 131 0.56 11.99 9.06
C MET A 131 -0.94 11.97 9.34
N VAL A 132 -1.42 12.79 10.28
CA VAL A 132 -2.85 12.80 10.67
C VAL A 132 -3.70 13.48 9.59
N ILE A 133 -3.33 14.68 9.16
CA ILE A 133 -4.10 15.41 8.14
C ILE A 133 -3.97 14.72 6.79
N GLY A 134 -2.77 14.28 6.40
CA GLY A 134 -2.56 13.52 5.16
C GLY A 134 -3.35 12.21 5.16
N GLY A 135 -3.30 11.45 6.25
CA GLY A 135 -4.10 10.24 6.42
C GLY A 135 -5.62 10.50 6.37
N PHE A 136 -6.07 11.59 6.99
CA PHE A 136 -7.46 12.02 6.90
C PHE A 136 -7.88 12.30 5.43
N PHE A 137 -7.09 13.08 4.68
CA PHE A 137 -7.40 13.37 3.29
C PHE A 137 -7.39 12.13 2.40
N VAL A 138 -6.45 11.21 2.60
CA VAL A 138 -6.43 9.93 1.89
C VAL A 138 -7.67 9.12 2.21
N GLY A 139 -8.04 8.98 3.49
CA GLY A 139 -9.23 8.26 3.92
C GLY A 139 -10.53 8.88 3.41
N PHE A 140 -10.63 10.21 3.47
CA PHE A 140 -11.78 10.93 2.92
C PHE A 140 -11.88 10.79 1.41
N GLY A 141 -10.76 10.96 0.70
CA GLY A 141 -10.71 10.84 -0.76
C GLY A 141 -11.10 9.44 -1.25
N THR A 142 -10.58 8.39 -0.61
CA THR A 142 -10.95 7.01 -0.94
C THR A 142 -12.45 6.77 -0.71
N ARG A 143 -13.01 7.30 0.37
CA ARG A 143 -14.45 7.16 0.65
C ARG A 143 -15.31 7.94 -0.33
N TYR A 144 -14.88 9.15 -0.70
CA TYR A 144 -15.59 9.98 -1.69
C TYR A 144 -15.58 9.35 -3.07
N ALA A 145 -14.48 8.71 -3.47
CA ALA A 145 -14.37 7.99 -4.74
C ALA A 145 -15.18 6.68 -4.80
N GLY A 146 -15.89 6.31 -3.75
CA GLY A 146 -16.72 5.11 -3.72
C GLY A 146 -15.95 3.82 -3.44
N GLY A 147 -14.70 3.95 -2.98
CA GLY A 147 -13.83 2.84 -2.59
C GLY A 147 -14.16 2.21 -1.25
#